data_44336544e48f0d00cfe5ca2c16ca25dd
#
_entry.id   44336544e48f0d00cfe5ca2c16ca25dd
#
_cell.length_a   1.000
_cell.length_b   1.000
_cell.length_c   1.000
_cell.angle_alpha   90.00
_cell.angle_beta   90.00
_cell.angle_gamma   90.00
#
_symmetry.space_group_name_H-M   'P 1'
#
loop_
_entity.id
_entity.type
_entity.pdbx_description
1 polymer ?
#
loop_
_entity_poly.entity_id
_entity_poly.type
_entity_poly.pdbx_seq_one_letter_code
_entity_poly.pdbx_strand_id
1 'polypeptide(L)'
;MFSNISVATLSVSWSNIPSATNSSTVVIVSDDFQYNKIKKIIKSKSFIKKIFSFEEIKDATDVICIKNIFKKEKYHEKNFLNLDISRKDLACIIYTSGTQGNPKGVMLTHGGILSNCEGALFLLKDFISKKARFLTWLPLSHSYEHTVQFVQIALGAKVFYAESIEKLIKNMGECNPDIMTAVPRFYQNLYQKINVSFNKTNGLKKYLINKMLSLGERVLFKNKLSNLEKVQNIICEKLVRKKIKAQFGGSLKLFISGGGALDKDVGVFLNAIGLPTLQGYGLTETSPVVSCNPKDDIRIDTVGPAFTANEVKIADDGEILVKGENVMLGYWNNEEETKKVLNDGWLSTGDIGHFENNYLKITDRKKDILITPGGDNISPIKIENDLLKIDFVEQTLVYGDNKPYLVALLVLNKEKTNILDEIILKELEIVNKNLSKIEKIKKFIVIKDQFTI
;
A
#
# COMPACT_ATOMS: atom_id res chain seq x y z
N MET A 1 -1.16 -9.58 -25.82
CA MET A 1 -1.18 -8.40 -24.94
C MET A 1 -1.49 -8.77 -23.48
N PHE A 2 -1.14 -10.00 -23.08
CA PHE A 2 -1.37 -10.57 -21.73
C PHE A 2 -0.10 -11.16 -21.11
N SER A 3 1.08 -10.63 -21.50
CA SER A 3 2.36 -11.28 -21.20
C SER A 3 2.93 -11.02 -19.82
N ASN A 4 2.27 -10.26 -18.94
CA ASN A 4 2.80 -9.96 -17.60
C ASN A 4 1.71 -9.79 -16.53
N ILE A 5 0.71 -10.69 -16.51
CA ILE A 5 0.00 -10.89 -15.25
C ILE A 5 0.93 -11.77 -14.42
N SER A 6 1.79 -11.15 -13.63
CA SER A 6 2.45 -11.86 -12.55
C SER A 6 1.33 -12.23 -11.57
N VAL A 7 0.83 -13.44 -11.67
CA VAL A 7 0.10 -14.05 -10.56
C VAL A 7 1.09 -14.00 -9.41
N ALA A 8 0.81 -13.17 -8.41
CA ALA A 8 1.64 -13.10 -7.24
C ALA A 8 1.81 -14.52 -6.73
N THR A 9 3.03 -14.97 -6.73
CA THR A 9 3.37 -16.26 -6.18
C THR A 9 3.12 -16.14 -4.69
N LEU A 10 1.97 -16.57 -4.23
CA LEU A 10 1.81 -16.94 -2.85
C LEU A 10 2.85 -18.04 -2.60
N SER A 11 3.96 -17.68 -1.96
CA SER A 11 4.84 -18.64 -1.31
C SER A 11 4.13 -19.14 -0.04
N VAL A 12 2.94 -19.69 -0.22
CA VAL A 12 2.26 -20.42 0.83
C VAL A 12 3.01 -21.73 0.94
N SER A 13 3.49 -22.04 2.13
CA SER A 13 3.83 -23.41 2.48
C SER A 13 2.54 -24.22 2.43
N TRP A 14 2.27 -24.84 1.31
CA TRP A 14 1.06 -25.63 1.03
C TRP A 14 0.93 -26.87 1.94
N SER A 15 1.97 -27.15 2.73
CA SER A 15 1.95 -28.21 3.73
C SER A 15 0.88 -28.02 4.82
N ASN A 16 0.42 -26.79 5.04
CA ASN A 16 -0.51 -26.41 6.11
C ASN A 16 -1.90 -26.00 5.63
N ILE A 17 -2.28 -26.26 4.36
CA ILE A 17 -3.70 -26.14 3.99
C ILE A 17 -4.44 -27.33 4.60
N PRO A 18 -5.31 -27.09 5.61
CA PRO A 18 -6.13 -28.15 6.17
C PRO A 18 -6.98 -28.74 5.06
N SER A 19 -7.27 -30.02 5.16
CA SER A 19 -8.11 -30.75 4.24
C SER A 19 -9.45 -30.05 4.04
N ALA A 20 -9.58 -29.27 2.98
CA ALA A 20 -10.85 -28.72 2.56
C ALA A 20 -11.72 -29.92 2.15
N THR A 21 -12.70 -30.18 2.96
CA THR A 21 -13.69 -31.21 2.70
C THR A 21 -14.39 -30.95 1.37
N ASN A 22 -14.26 -31.87 0.43
CA ASN A 22 -15.10 -32.09 -0.76
C ASN A 22 -15.40 -30.94 -1.73
N SER A 23 -14.77 -29.76 -1.63
CA SER A 23 -14.96 -28.66 -2.60
C SER A 23 -14.11 -28.89 -3.84
N SER A 24 -14.69 -28.62 -5.01
CA SER A 24 -14.00 -28.68 -6.30
C SER A 24 -12.94 -27.61 -6.33
N THR A 25 -11.68 -27.97 -6.31
CA THR A 25 -10.60 -26.99 -6.36
C THR A 25 -10.08 -26.92 -7.78
N VAL A 26 -10.16 -25.71 -8.33
CA VAL A 26 -9.51 -25.33 -9.57
C VAL A 26 -8.24 -24.57 -9.21
N VAL A 27 -7.14 -24.92 -9.84
CA VAL A 27 -5.87 -24.23 -9.66
C VAL A 27 -5.52 -23.54 -10.96
N ILE A 28 -5.09 -22.28 -10.88
CA ILE A 28 -4.61 -21.50 -12.03
C ILE A 28 -3.14 -21.17 -11.79
N VAL A 29 -2.30 -21.52 -12.76
CA VAL A 29 -0.85 -21.24 -12.74
C VAL A 29 -0.47 -20.32 -13.89
N SER A 30 0.58 -19.52 -13.72
CA SER A 30 1.08 -18.66 -14.80
C SER A 30 1.83 -19.46 -15.88
N ASP A 31 2.72 -20.33 -15.46
CA ASP A 31 3.79 -20.92 -16.25
C ASP A 31 4.25 -22.27 -15.72
N ASP A 32 5.24 -22.87 -16.39
CA ASP A 32 5.89 -24.12 -16.01
C ASP A 32 6.48 -24.10 -14.60
N PHE A 33 7.05 -22.97 -14.17
CA PHE A 33 7.66 -22.84 -12.84
C PHE A 33 6.63 -23.00 -11.74
N GLN A 34 5.48 -22.33 -11.87
CA GLN A 34 4.37 -22.44 -10.90
C GLN A 34 3.71 -23.83 -10.96
N TYR A 35 3.53 -24.38 -12.15
CA TYR A 35 3.00 -25.73 -12.30
C TYR A 35 3.88 -26.77 -11.59
N ASN A 36 5.20 -26.70 -11.73
CA ASN A 36 6.12 -27.64 -11.11
C ASN A 36 6.10 -27.56 -9.56
N LYS A 37 5.84 -26.40 -8.99
CA LYS A 37 5.62 -26.27 -7.54
C LYS A 37 4.35 -27.03 -7.11
N ILE A 38 3.27 -26.88 -7.86
CA ILE A 38 1.97 -27.49 -7.55
C ILE A 38 1.98 -28.98 -7.84
N LYS A 39 2.67 -29.45 -8.86
CA LYS A 39 2.75 -30.85 -9.26
C LYS A 39 3.17 -31.81 -8.11
N LYS A 40 4.05 -31.34 -7.23
CA LYS A 40 4.46 -32.10 -6.04
C LYS A 40 3.32 -32.27 -5.04
N ILE A 41 2.43 -31.27 -4.95
CA ILE A 41 1.31 -31.22 -4.01
C ILE A 41 0.12 -32.02 -4.54
N ILE A 42 -0.16 -31.91 -5.84
CA ILE A 42 -1.27 -32.60 -6.50
C ILE A 42 -1.17 -34.11 -6.34
N LYS A 43 0.04 -34.66 -6.47
CA LYS A 43 0.28 -36.12 -6.29
C LYS A 43 -0.15 -36.64 -4.92
N SER A 44 -0.22 -35.78 -3.91
CA SER A 44 -0.58 -36.15 -2.54
C SER A 44 -2.01 -35.76 -2.14
N LYS A 45 -2.75 -35.02 -2.97
CA LYS A 45 -4.06 -34.47 -2.57
C LYS A 45 -5.09 -34.53 -3.72
N SER A 46 -6.10 -35.36 -3.56
CA SER A 46 -7.14 -35.67 -4.55
C SER A 46 -8.23 -34.60 -4.75
N PHE A 47 -8.14 -33.46 -4.04
CA PHE A 47 -9.19 -32.41 -4.11
C PHE A 47 -9.04 -31.46 -5.31
N ILE A 48 -7.87 -31.41 -5.98
CA ILE A 48 -7.67 -30.60 -7.18
C ILE A 48 -8.27 -31.34 -8.37
N LYS A 49 -9.32 -30.78 -8.96
CA LYS A 49 -10.04 -31.40 -10.08
C LYS A 49 -9.58 -30.91 -11.44
N LYS A 50 -9.16 -29.64 -11.54
CA LYS A 50 -8.71 -29.05 -12.80
C LYS A 50 -7.57 -28.06 -12.56
N ILE A 51 -6.63 -28.04 -13.48
CA ILE A 51 -5.54 -27.07 -13.51
C ILE A 51 -5.65 -26.28 -14.81
N PHE A 52 -5.59 -24.95 -14.67
CA PHE A 52 -5.51 -24.04 -15.81
C PHE A 52 -4.16 -23.32 -15.81
N SER A 53 -3.67 -22.96 -16.99
CA SER A 53 -2.46 -22.15 -17.14
C SER A 53 -2.68 -20.99 -18.08
N PHE A 54 -1.96 -19.88 -17.87
CA PHE A 54 -1.95 -18.77 -18.84
C PHE A 54 -1.04 -19.06 -20.03
N GLU A 55 0.03 -19.80 -19.82
CA GLU A 55 0.95 -20.24 -20.88
C GLU A 55 0.77 -21.74 -21.15
N GLU A 56 1.14 -22.17 -22.35
CA GLU A 56 1.18 -23.59 -22.66
C GLU A 56 2.29 -24.26 -21.83
N ILE A 57 1.93 -25.30 -21.09
CA ILE A 57 2.85 -26.07 -20.25
C ILE A 57 3.29 -27.29 -21.06
N LYS A 58 4.59 -27.40 -21.31
CA LYS A 58 5.18 -28.52 -22.03
C LYS A 58 5.06 -29.80 -21.20
N ASP A 59 4.68 -30.89 -21.84
CA ASP A 59 4.59 -32.22 -21.25
C ASP A 59 3.57 -32.39 -20.11
N ALA A 60 2.56 -31.50 -20.02
CA ALA A 60 1.46 -31.62 -19.07
C ALA A 60 0.13 -31.86 -19.79
N THR A 61 -0.38 -33.10 -19.69
CA THR A 61 -1.67 -33.50 -20.28
C THR A 61 -2.87 -33.18 -19.39
N ASP A 62 -2.62 -32.87 -18.12
CA ASP A 62 -3.61 -32.55 -17.08
C ASP A 62 -3.87 -31.05 -16.91
N VAL A 63 -3.23 -30.19 -17.72
CA VAL A 63 -3.35 -28.74 -17.67
C VAL A 63 -4.05 -28.19 -18.90
N ILE A 64 -5.02 -27.33 -18.68
CA ILE A 64 -5.78 -26.66 -19.73
C ILE A 64 -5.26 -25.23 -19.90
N CYS A 65 -4.70 -24.88 -21.06
CA CYS A 65 -4.33 -23.51 -21.33
C CYS A 65 -5.58 -22.63 -21.48
N ILE A 66 -5.69 -21.57 -20.67
CA ILE A 66 -6.85 -20.66 -20.66
C ILE A 66 -7.09 -20.04 -22.06
N LYS A 67 -6.03 -19.75 -22.80
CA LYS A 67 -6.14 -19.24 -24.19
C LYS A 67 -6.96 -20.16 -25.11
N ASN A 68 -6.96 -21.44 -24.85
CA ASN A 68 -7.70 -22.42 -25.63
C ASN A 68 -9.19 -22.49 -25.28
N ILE A 69 -9.57 -22.08 -24.06
CA ILE A 69 -10.96 -22.00 -23.62
C ILE A 69 -11.67 -20.85 -24.35
N PHE A 70 -11.06 -19.67 -24.40
CA PHE A 70 -11.65 -18.50 -25.06
C PHE A 70 -11.91 -18.67 -26.56
N LYS A 71 -11.33 -19.69 -27.17
CA LYS A 71 -11.54 -20.00 -28.63
C LYS A 71 -12.75 -20.88 -28.87
N LYS A 72 -13.31 -21.55 -27.90
CA LYS A 72 -14.21 -22.71 -28.10
C LYS A 72 -15.64 -22.58 -27.61
N GLU A 73 -15.99 -21.63 -26.72
CA GLU A 73 -17.31 -21.69 -26.06
C GLU A 73 -18.18 -20.45 -26.31
N LYS A 74 -19.45 -20.71 -26.68
CA LYS A 74 -20.55 -19.76 -26.54
C LYS A 74 -20.97 -19.76 -25.08
N TYR A 75 -20.80 -18.61 -24.40
CA TYR A 75 -21.25 -18.43 -23.02
C TYR A 75 -22.77 -18.58 -22.90
N HIS A 76 -23.25 -19.43 -22.03
CA HIS A 76 -24.65 -19.50 -21.65
C HIS A 76 -24.90 -18.56 -20.45
N GLU A 77 -25.29 -17.31 -20.73
CA GLU A 77 -25.63 -16.29 -19.70
C GLU A 77 -26.63 -16.79 -18.65
N LYS A 78 -27.53 -17.69 -19.01
CA LYS A 78 -28.62 -18.14 -18.14
C LYS A 78 -28.18 -18.87 -16.87
N ASN A 79 -26.99 -19.44 -16.82
CA ASN A 79 -26.51 -20.22 -15.66
C ASN A 79 -25.91 -19.38 -14.54
N PHE A 80 -25.57 -18.10 -14.79
CA PHE A 80 -24.98 -17.21 -13.80
C PHE A 80 -26.02 -16.33 -13.10
N LEU A 81 -27.19 -16.11 -13.71
CA LEU A 81 -28.24 -15.23 -13.18
C LEU A 81 -29.05 -15.82 -12.03
N ASN A 82 -28.90 -17.11 -11.74
CA ASN A 82 -29.66 -17.84 -10.71
C ASN A 82 -28.83 -18.23 -9.48
N LEU A 83 -27.65 -17.62 -9.28
CA LEU A 83 -26.87 -17.86 -8.07
C LEU A 83 -27.41 -16.95 -6.96
N ASP A 84 -27.92 -17.56 -5.89
CA ASP A 84 -28.32 -16.82 -4.68
C ASP A 84 -27.06 -16.53 -3.84
N ILE A 85 -26.37 -15.46 -4.21
CA ILE A 85 -25.16 -14.99 -3.51
C ILE A 85 -25.52 -13.79 -2.64
N SER A 86 -25.34 -13.94 -1.34
CA SER A 86 -25.60 -12.88 -0.37
C SER A 86 -24.32 -12.05 -0.08
N ARG A 87 -24.50 -10.85 0.45
CA ARG A 87 -23.37 -10.02 0.91
C ARG A 87 -22.54 -10.71 2.00
N LYS A 88 -23.12 -11.62 2.77
CA LYS A 88 -22.47 -12.34 3.88
C LYS A 88 -21.66 -13.55 3.43
N ASP A 89 -21.83 -14.00 2.18
CA ASP A 89 -21.12 -15.18 1.69
C ASP A 89 -19.64 -14.88 1.51
N LEU A 90 -18.82 -15.92 1.71
CA LEU A 90 -17.38 -15.86 1.49
C LEU A 90 -17.08 -15.59 0.01
N ALA A 91 -16.41 -14.47 -0.27
CA ALA A 91 -15.99 -14.11 -1.62
C ALA A 91 -14.59 -14.64 -1.94
N CYS A 92 -13.65 -14.44 -1.03
CA CYS A 92 -12.27 -14.88 -1.21
C CYS A 92 -11.53 -15.08 0.11
N ILE A 93 -10.39 -15.76 0.03
CA ILE A 93 -9.43 -15.91 1.13
C ILE A 93 -8.11 -15.33 0.67
N ILE A 94 -7.62 -14.32 1.38
CA ILE A 94 -6.32 -13.68 1.10
C ILE A 94 -5.35 -14.05 2.21
N TYR A 95 -4.22 -14.67 1.84
CA TYR A 95 -3.21 -15.03 2.81
C TYR A 95 -2.28 -13.86 3.11
N THR A 96 -2.04 -13.63 4.40
CA THR A 96 -1.08 -12.65 4.91
C THR A 96 0.10 -13.36 5.55
N SER A 97 1.30 -12.74 5.50
CA SER A 97 2.46 -13.23 6.24
C SER A 97 2.21 -13.05 7.74
N GLY A 98 1.73 -14.07 8.42
CA GLY A 98 1.52 -14.03 9.87
C GLY A 98 2.79 -13.66 10.64
N THR A 99 2.64 -12.97 11.77
CA THR A 99 3.73 -12.45 12.62
C THR A 99 4.67 -13.50 13.22
N GLN A 100 4.33 -14.79 13.08
CA GLN A 100 5.15 -15.93 13.56
C GLN A 100 5.56 -16.87 12.40
N GLY A 101 5.59 -16.37 11.16
CA GLY A 101 6.03 -17.13 9.99
C GLY A 101 4.98 -18.07 9.38
N ASN A 102 3.83 -18.28 10.03
CA ASN A 102 2.73 -19.07 9.47
C ASN A 102 1.70 -18.15 8.79
N PRO A 103 1.48 -18.28 7.47
CA PRO A 103 0.49 -17.48 6.77
C PRO A 103 -0.93 -17.71 7.32
N LYS A 104 -1.69 -16.61 7.49
CA LYS A 104 -3.08 -16.64 7.91
C LYS A 104 -3.99 -16.35 6.71
N GLY A 105 -4.97 -17.20 6.46
CA GLY A 105 -5.98 -16.99 5.41
C GLY A 105 -7.11 -16.10 5.91
N VAL A 106 -7.17 -14.87 5.49
CA VAL A 106 -8.21 -13.90 5.85
C VAL A 106 -9.44 -14.15 4.99
N MET A 107 -10.58 -14.46 5.61
CA MET A 107 -11.85 -14.73 4.93
C MET A 107 -12.64 -13.45 4.70
N LEU A 108 -12.76 -13.02 3.44
CA LEU A 108 -13.47 -11.80 3.05
C LEU A 108 -14.81 -12.11 2.39
N THR A 109 -15.83 -11.33 2.74
CA THR A 109 -17.18 -11.47 2.20
C THR A 109 -17.38 -10.64 0.94
N HIS A 110 -18.41 -10.97 0.14
CA HIS A 110 -18.87 -10.10 -0.94
C HIS A 110 -19.27 -8.72 -0.42
N GLY A 111 -19.95 -8.65 0.72
CA GLY A 111 -20.36 -7.39 1.35
C GLY A 111 -19.17 -6.52 1.76
N GLY A 112 -18.11 -7.11 2.32
CA GLY A 112 -16.92 -6.37 2.70
C GLY A 112 -16.25 -5.68 1.51
N ILE A 113 -16.12 -6.38 0.38
CA ILE A 113 -15.57 -5.81 -0.85
C ILE A 113 -16.50 -4.71 -1.40
N LEU A 114 -17.82 -4.95 -1.43
CA LEU A 114 -18.81 -3.99 -1.92
C LEU A 114 -18.88 -2.74 -1.05
N SER A 115 -18.84 -2.87 0.28
CA SER A 115 -18.79 -1.75 1.21
C SER A 115 -17.57 -0.85 0.96
N ASN A 116 -16.41 -1.44 0.70
CA ASN A 116 -15.21 -0.69 0.30
C ASN A 116 -15.37 0.01 -1.05
N CYS A 117 -16.01 -0.64 -2.03
CA CYS A 117 -16.32 0.00 -3.31
C CYS A 117 -17.26 1.20 -3.12
N GLU A 118 -18.30 1.05 -2.33
CA GLU A 118 -19.26 2.12 -2.02
C GLU A 118 -18.56 3.33 -1.36
N GLY A 119 -17.70 3.08 -0.36
CA GLY A 119 -16.89 4.12 0.29
C GLY A 119 -15.93 4.82 -0.68
N ALA A 120 -15.23 4.07 -1.53
CA ALA A 120 -14.34 4.61 -2.54
C ALA A 120 -15.10 5.42 -3.61
N LEU A 121 -16.25 4.94 -4.08
CA LEU A 121 -17.11 5.65 -5.03
C LEU A 121 -17.60 6.97 -4.42
N PHE A 122 -17.99 6.97 -3.16
CA PHE A 122 -18.37 8.20 -2.45
C PHE A 122 -17.22 9.21 -2.37
N LEU A 123 -15.99 8.73 -2.05
CA LEU A 123 -14.79 9.57 -2.01
C LEU A 123 -14.45 10.17 -3.38
N LEU A 124 -14.69 9.42 -4.47
CA LEU A 124 -14.28 9.78 -5.83
C LEU A 124 -15.34 10.52 -6.64
N LYS A 125 -16.62 10.57 -6.19
CA LYS A 125 -17.80 10.99 -6.97
C LYS A 125 -17.68 12.35 -7.66
N ASP A 126 -17.04 13.33 -7.00
CA ASP A 126 -17.06 14.72 -7.45
C ASP A 126 -15.95 15.06 -8.46
N PHE A 127 -14.99 14.15 -8.68
CA PHE A 127 -13.85 14.44 -9.54
C PHE A 127 -13.48 13.34 -10.53
N ILE A 128 -14.16 12.19 -10.47
CA ILE A 128 -13.92 11.08 -11.38
C ILE A 128 -15.12 10.87 -12.29
N SER A 129 -14.87 10.88 -13.60
CA SER A 129 -15.87 10.54 -14.61
C SER A 129 -15.97 9.02 -14.81
N LYS A 130 -17.11 8.56 -15.35
CA LYS A 130 -17.31 7.15 -15.79
C LYS A 130 -16.29 6.64 -16.83
N LYS A 131 -15.39 7.49 -17.33
CA LYS A 131 -14.32 7.12 -18.27
C LYS A 131 -12.93 7.31 -17.67
N ALA A 132 -12.84 7.33 -16.34
CA ALA A 132 -11.56 7.47 -15.64
C ALA A 132 -10.58 6.38 -16.07
N ARG A 133 -9.32 6.76 -16.20
CA ARG A 133 -8.22 5.86 -16.55
C ARG A 133 -7.42 5.53 -15.31
N PHE A 134 -7.21 4.25 -15.10
CA PHE A 134 -6.39 3.74 -14.00
C PHE A 134 -5.16 3.03 -14.58
N LEU A 135 -4.03 3.18 -13.91
CA LEU A 135 -2.84 2.37 -14.14
C LEU A 135 -2.63 1.47 -12.92
N THR A 136 -2.84 0.18 -13.12
CA THR A 136 -2.67 -0.88 -12.13
C THR A 136 -1.29 -1.50 -12.25
N TRP A 137 -0.57 -1.63 -11.14
CA TRP A 137 0.77 -2.20 -11.10
C TRP A 137 1.06 -2.99 -9.82
N LEU A 138 0.25 -2.80 -8.79
CA LEU A 138 0.35 -3.57 -7.57
C LEU A 138 -0.21 -4.98 -7.77
N PRO A 139 0.24 -5.97 -6.97
CA PRO A 139 -0.25 -7.34 -7.09
C PRO A 139 -1.74 -7.46 -6.79
N LEU A 140 -2.52 -8.04 -7.71
CA LEU A 140 -3.95 -8.31 -7.53
C LEU A 140 -4.25 -9.34 -6.43
N SER A 141 -3.26 -10.09 -5.99
CA SER A 141 -3.36 -11.00 -4.84
C SER A 141 -3.31 -10.29 -3.50
N HIS A 142 -2.89 -9.02 -3.48
CA HIS A 142 -2.91 -8.20 -2.28
C HIS A 142 -4.26 -7.51 -2.16
N SER A 143 -4.85 -7.52 -0.97
CA SER A 143 -6.21 -6.99 -0.69
C SER A 143 -6.42 -5.55 -1.21
N TYR A 144 -5.39 -4.72 -1.17
CA TYR A 144 -5.46 -3.34 -1.62
C TYR A 144 -5.79 -3.25 -3.12
N GLU A 145 -4.95 -3.79 -3.98
CA GLU A 145 -5.18 -3.73 -5.43
C GLU A 145 -6.35 -4.63 -5.87
N HIS A 146 -6.59 -5.74 -5.15
CA HIS A 146 -7.74 -6.58 -5.35
C HIS A 146 -9.04 -5.78 -5.25
N THR A 147 -9.23 -5.03 -4.18
CA THR A 147 -10.43 -4.20 -3.99
C THR A 147 -10.46 -3.02 -4.95
N VAL A 148 -9.33 -2.38 -5.23
CA VAL A 148 -9.24 -1.31 -6.25
C VAL A 148 -9.72 -1.80 -7.62
N GLN A 149 -9.46 -3.06 -7.98
CA GLN A 149 -9.96 -3.65 -9.23
C GLN A 149 -11.50 -3.67 -9.27
N PHE A 150 -12.18 -3.97 -8.16
CA PHE A 150 -13.63 -3.90 -8.09
C PHE A 150 -14.15 -2.44 -8.13
N VAL A 151 -13.44 -1.51 -7.51
CA VAL A 151 -13.75 -0.06 -7.64
C VAL A 151 -13.66 0.39 -9.09
N GLN A 152 -12.65 -0.06 -9.83
CA GLN A 152 -12.47 0.23 -11.26
C GLN A 152 -13.63 -0.32 -12.10
N ILE A 153 -14.07 -1.54 -11.80
CA ILE A 153 -15.24 -2.17 -12.45
C ILE A 153 -16.51 -1.38 -12.13
N ALA A 154 -16.75 -1.05 -10.87
CA ALA A 154 -17.93 -0.29 -10.43
C ALA A 154 -18.00 1.12 -11.06
N LEU A 155 -16.85 1.75 -11.31
CA LEU A 155 -16.74 3.02 -12.02
C LEU A 155 -16.94 2.90 -13.54
N GLY A 156 -16.88 1.70 -14.11
CA GLY A 156 -16.76 1.51 -15.55
C GLY A 156 -15.48 2.14 -16.10
N ALA A 157 -14.41 2.10 -15.34
CA ALA A 157 -13.15 2.73 -15.67
C ALA A 157 -12.39 2.00 -16.77
N LYS A 158 -11.50 2.72 -17.46
CA LYS A 158 -10.52 2.13 -18.36
C LYS A 158 -9.27 1.76 -17.60
N VAL A 159 -8.98 0.48 -17.50
CA VAL A 159 -7.85 -0.05 -16.73
C VAL A 159 -6.70 -0.41 -17.65
N PHE A 160 -5.50 0.06 -17.29
CA PHE A 160 -4.24 -0.29 -17.91
C PHE A 160 -3.37 -1.03 -16.90
N TYR A 161 -2.67 -2.04 -17.32
CA TYR A 161 -1.73 -2.79 -16.49
C TYR A 161 -0.31 -2.42 -16.87
N ALA A 162 0.51 -2.05 -15.88
CA ALA A 162 1.90 -1.71 -16.11
C ALA A 162 2.72 -2.94 -16.54
N GLU A 163 3.69 -2.72 -17.43
CA GLU A 163 4.57 -3.79 -17.93
C GLU A 163 5.54 -4.27 -16.84
N SER A 164 6.13 -3.34 -16.09
CA SER A 164 7.02 -3.58 -14.96
C SER A 164 7.17 -2.31 -14.11
N ILE A 165 7.78 -2.44 -12.94
CA ILE A 165 8.06 -1.30 -12.04
C ILE A 165 9.02 -0.30 -12.71
N GLU A 166 10.02 -0.78 -13.43
CA GLU A 166 11.02 0.05 -14.12
C GLU A 166 10.39 0.90 -15.23
N LYS A 167 9.36 0.36 -15.89
CA LYS A 167 8.64 1.04 -16.97
C LYS A 167 7.45 1.88 -16.52
N LEU A 168 7.16 1.89 -15.22
CA LEU A 168 5.94 2.49 -14.68
C LEU A 168 5.75 3.96 -15.10
N ILE A 169 6.79 4.78 -15.02
CA ILE A 169 6.71 6.19 -15.44
C ILE A 169 6.46 6.31 -16.95
N LYS A 170 7.09 5.45 -17.77
CA LYS A 170 6.84 5.39 -19.21
C LYS A 170 5.38 5.03 -19.48
N ASN A 171 4.87 3.98 -18.83
CA ASN A 171 3.48 3.56 -18.96
C ASN A 171 2.49 4.65 -18.51
N MET A 172 2.82 5.45 -17.48
CA MET A 172 2.01 6.63 -17.11
C MET A 172 1.94 7.65 -18.25
N GLY A 173 3.06 7.91 -18.94
CA GLY A 173 3.10 8.80 -20.11
C GLY A 173 2.26 8.28 -21.28
N GLU A 174 2.17 6.97 -21.46
CA GLU A 174 1.44 6.33 -22.56
C GLU A 174 -0.08 6.26 -22.30
N CYS A 175 -0.50 5.87 -21.10
CA CYS A 175 -1.91 5.69 -20.76
C CYS A 175 -2.58 6.95 -20.20
N ASN A 176 -1.81 7.95 -19.76
CA ASN A 176 -2.29 9.19 -19.15
C ASN A 176 -3.33 8.93 -18.04
N PRO A 177 -3.00 8.26 -16.96
CA PRO A 177 -3.96 7.87 -15.94
C PRO A 177 -4.55 9.08 -15.22
N ASP A 178 -5.82 8.98 -14.82
CA ASP A 178 -6.46 9.94 -13.93
C ASP A 178 -6.18 9.62 -12.45
N ILE A 179 -6.08 8.32 -12.13
CA ILE A 179 -5.80 7.82 -10.78
C ILE A 179 -4.75 6.71 -10.84
N MET A 180 -3.92 6.67 -9.81
CA MET A 180 -3.00 5.57 -9.57
C MET A 180 -2.88 5.30 -8.07
N THR A 181 -2.98 4.03 -7.72
CA THR A 181 -2.71 3.51 -6.37
C THR A 181 -1.24 3.14 -6.27
N ALA A 182 -0.62 3.41 -5.12
CA ALA A 182 0.76 3.04 -4.88
C ALA A 182 1.06 2.88 -3.38
N VAL A 183 2.21 2.30 -3.08
CA VAL A 183 2.73 2.12 -1.72
C VAL A 183 3.75 3.21 -1.37
N PRO A 184 4.00 3.49 -0.08
CA PRO A 184 4.89 4.58 0.37
C PRO A 184 6.27 4.57 -0.28
N ARG A 185 6.88 3.40 -0.46
CA ARG A 185 8.21 3.27 -1.11
C ARG A 185 8.25 3.85 -2.53
N PHE A 186 7.16 3.73 -3.30
CA PHE A 186 7.08 4.37 -4.61
C PHE A 186 7.18 5.88 -4.50
N TYR A 187 6.45 6.48 -3.55
CA TYR A 187 6.42 7.93 -3.35
C TYR A 187 7.76 8.45 -2.82
N GLN A 188 8.43 7.73 -1.94
CA GLN A 188 9.78 8.06 -1.46
C GLN A 188 10.79 8.07 -2.61
N ASN A 189 10.79 7.05 -3.46
CA ASN A 189 11.65 6.99 -4.64
C ASN A 189 11.37 8.14 -5.62
N LEU A 190 10.09 8.48 -5.80
CA LEU A 190 9.65 9.59 -6.65
C LEU A 190 10.14 10.93 -6.09
N TYR A 191 9.96 11.15 -4.79
CA TYR A 191 10.45 12.32 -4.07
C TYR A 191 11.96 12.50 -4.26
N GLN A 192 12.76 11.47 -4.02
CA GLN A 192 14.20 11.50 -4.17
C GLN A 192 14.62 11.87 -5.60
N LYS A 193 14.06 11.21 -6.62
CA LYS A 193 14.37 11.47 -8.04
C LYS A 193 14.04 12.91 -8.44
N ILE A 194 12.89 13.44 -8.02
CA ILE A 194 12.50 14.82 -8.33
C ILE A 194 13.39 15.81 -7.59
N ASN A 195 13.70 15.57 -6.32
CA ASN A 195 14.57 16.44 -5.53
C ASN A 195 15.99 16.53 -6.11
N VAL A 196 16.58 15.42 -6.51
CA VAL A 196 17.87 15.39 -7.20
C VAL A 196 17.83 16.25 -8.47
N SER A 197 16.75 16.13 -9.25
CA SER A 197 16.55 16.97 -10.45
C SER A 197 16.43 18.46 -10.10
N PHE A 198 15.69 18.81 -9.05
CA PHE A 198 15.52 20.19 -8.59
C PHE A 198 16.83 20.79 -8.08
N ASN A 199 17.65 19.99 -7.38
CA ASN A 199 18.93 20.45 -6.85
C ASN A 199 19.97 20.75 -7.93
N LYS A 200 19.84 20.15 -9.13
CA LYS A 200 20.69 20.44 -10.29
C LYS A 200 20.30 21.74 -11.01
N THR A 201 19.20 22.40 -10.62
CA THR A 201 18.76 23.65 -11.27
C THR A 201 19.33 24.88 -10.59
N ASN A 202 19.58 25.93 -11.37
CA ASN A 202 20.13 27.21 -10.90
C ASN A 202 19.31 28.43 -11.39
N GLY A 203 19.62 29.61 -10.88
CA GLY A 203 19.05 30.87 -11.31
C GLY A 203 17.53 30.96 -11.15
N LEU A 204 16.87 31.58 -12.11
CA LEU A 204 15.41 31.82 -12.09
C LEU A 204 14.58 30.51 -11.96
N LYS A 205 15.05 29.42 -12.57
CA LYS A 205 14.38 28.13 -12.49
C LYS A 205 14.38 27.59 -11.06
N LYS A 206 15.49 27.68 -10.34
CA LYS A 206 15.59 27.30 -8.92
C LYS A 206 14.69 28.17 -8.05
N TYR A 207 14.69 29.50 -8.31
CA TYR A 207 13.80 30.41 -7.59
C TYR A 207 12.31 30.02 -7.76
N LEU A 208 11.86 29.73 -8.99
CA LEU A 208 10.49 29.34 -9.27
C LEU A 208 10.12 28.00 -8.59
N ILE A 209 11.04 27.03 -8.57
CA ILE A 209 10.85 25.75 -7.87
C ILE A 209 10.65 25.99 -6.37
N ASN A 210 11.55 26.73 -5.73
CA ASN A 210 11.46 27.02 -4.29
C ASN A 210 10.18 27.78 -3.96
N LYS A 211 9.79 28.73 -4.80
CA LYS A 211 8.55 29.49 -4.64
C LYS A 211 7.32 28.60 -4.78
N MET A 212 7.32 27.69 -5.76
CA MET A 212 6.25 26.70 -5.96
C MET A 212 6.09 25.78 -4.74
N LEU A 213 7.18 25.29 -4.18
CA LEU A 213 7.16 24.43 -2.99
C LEU A 213 6.56 25.18 -1.80
N SER A 214 7.08 26.37 -1.48
CA SER A 214 6.58 27.19 -0.37
C SER A 214 5.11 27.57 -0.52
N LEU A 215 4.67 27.99 -1.71
CA LEU A 215 3.28 28.34 -1.93
C LEU A 215 2.36 27.11 -1.93
N GLY A 216 2.83 25.98 -2.46
CA GLY A 216 2.08 24.72 -2.46
C GLY A 216 1.86 24.18 -1.05
N GLU A 217 2.88 24.23 -0.22
CA GLU A 217 2.77 23.86 1.20
C GLU A 217 1.77 24.75 1.94
N ARG A 218 1.84 26.09 1.75
CA ARG A 218 0.89 27.00 2.38
C ARG A 218 -0.55 26.77 1.94
N VAL A 219 -0.78 26.44 0.66
CA VAL A 219 -2.12 26.07 0.15
C VAL A 219 -2.59 24.79 0.80
N LEU A 220 -1.72 23.77 0.92
CA LEU A 220 -2.05 22.49 1.55
C LEU A 220 -2.50 22.67 3.01
N PHE A 221 -1.77 23.52 3.76
CA PHE A 221 -2.11 23.83 5.15
C PHE A 221 -3.19 24.93 5.30
N LYS A 222 -3.89 25.26 4.20
CA LYS A 222 -4.97 26.26 4.16
C LYS A 222 -4.56 27.65 4.68
N ASN A 223 -3.27 27.97 4.62
CA ASN A 223 -2.77 29.30 4.98
C ASN A 223 -3.17 30.33 3.93
N LYS A 224 -3.67 31.49 4.38
CA LYS A 224 -4.08 32.57 3.48
C LYS A 224 -2.89 33.08 2.67
N LEU A 225 -3.07 33.14 1.35
CA LEU A 225 -2.14 33.77 0.44
C LEU A 225 -2.54 35.23 0.20
N SER A 226 -1.54 36.14 0.17
CA SER A 226 -1.74 37.51 -0.30
C SER A 226 -2.09 37.53 -1.80
N ASN A 227 -2.59 38.65 -2.31
CA ASN A 227 -2.96 38.77 -3.73
C ASN A 227 -1.75 38.54 -4.65
N LEU A 228 -0.57 39.03 -4.27
CA LEU A 228 0.68 38.79 -5.01
C LEU A 228 1.04 37.31 -5.03
N GLU A 229 0.95 36.63 -3.89
CA GLU A 229 1.22 35.18 -3.78
C GLU A 229 0.23 34.33 -4.58
N LYS A 230 -1.04 34.73 -4.66
CA LYS A 230 -2.03 34.09 -5.55
C LYS A 230 -1.60 34.15 -7.01
N VAL A 231 -1.14 35.33 -7.48
CA VAL A 231 -0.63 35.50 -8.84
C VAL A 231 0.62 34.63 -9.05
N GLN A 232 1.57 34.66 -8.11
CA GLN A 232 2.79 33.85 -8.17
C GLN A 232 2.44 32.33 -8.20
N ASN A 233 1.45 31.89 -7.44
CA ASN A 233 1.03 30.49 -7.44
C ASN A 233 0.43 30.06 -8.79
N ILE A 234 -0.32 30.96 -9.47
CA ILE A 234 -0.84 30.72 -10.84
C ILE A 234 0.33 30.61 -11.83
N ILE A 235 1.35 31.44 -11.70
CA ILE A 235 2.58 31.36 -12.52
C ILE A 235 3.28 30.01 -12.29
N CYS A 236 3.46 29.62 -11.04
CA CYS A 236 4.04 28.32 -10.68
C CYS A 236 3.22 27.13 -11.23
N GLU A 237 1.87 27.22 -11.20
CA GLU A 237 1.01 26.20 -11.80
C GLU A 237 1.28 26.04 -13.30
N LYS A 238 1.31 27.14 -14.04
CA LYS A 238 1.49 27.13 -15.50
C LYS A 238 2.91 26.74 -15.94
N LEU A 239 3.94 27.26 -15.26
CA LEU A 239 5.33 27.11 -15.71
C LEU A 239 6.05 25.89 -15.13
N VAL A 240 5.66 25.45 -13.92
CA VAL A 240 6.36 24.36 -13.22
C VAL A 240 5.47 23.14 -13.02
N ARG A 241 4.34 23.26 -12.27
CA ARG A 241 3.51 22.08 -11.95
C ARG A 241 2.94 21.41 -13.19
N LYS A 242 2.50 22.18 -14.20
CA LYS A 242 2.02 21.61 -15.47
C LYS A 242 3.09 20.78 -16.18
N LYS A 243 4.36 21.20 -16.14
CA LYS A 243 5.48 20.44 -16.71
C LYS A 243 5.78 19.18 -15.93
N ILE A 244 5.68 19.23 -14.59
CA ILE A 244 5.82 18.04 -13.75
C ILE A 244 4.70 17.05 -14.06
N LYS A 245 3.45 17.48 -14.04
CA LYS A 245 2.28 16.64 -14.38
C LYS A 245 2.41 15.98 -15.76
N ALA A 246 2.96 16.69 -16.74
CA ALA A 246 3.16 16.16 -18.09
C ALA A 246 4.08 14.92 -18.11
N GLN A 247 5.04 14.80 -17.19
CA GLN A 247 5.89 13.60 -17.07
C GLN A 247 5.11 12.37 -16.60
N PHE A 248 3.95 12.58 -15.97
CA PHE A 248 3.03 11.54 -15.50
C PHE A 248 1.79 11.42 -16.41
N GLY A 249 1.92 11.80 -17.67
CA GLY A 249 0.84 11.74 -18.67
C GLY A 249 -0.09 12.95 -18.67
N GLY A 250 0.10 13.93 -17.79
CA GLY A 250 -0.64 15.22 -17.80
C GLY A 250 -2.07 15.17 -17.26
N SER A 251 -2.68 14.00 -17.15
CA SER A 251 -4.08 13.82 -16.72
C SER A 251 -4.25 13.44 -15.26
N LEU A 252 -3.16 13.14 -14.56
CA LEU A 252 -3.20 12.65 -13.19
C LEU A 252 -3.90 13.65 -12.26
N LYS A 253 -5.01 13.20 -11.68
CA LYS A 253 -5.81 13.94 -10.71
C LYS A 253 -5.48 13.55 -9.30
N LEU A 254 -5.06 12.29 -9.08
CA LEU A 254 -4.93 11.73 -7.76
C LEU A 254 -3.98 10.54 -7.72
N PHE A 255 -3.08 10.57 -6.74
CA PHE A 255 -2.43 9.41 -6.16
C PHE A 255 -3.13 8.97 -4.89
N ILE A 256 -3.21 7.66 -4.64
CA ILE A 256 -3.71 7.10 -3.37
C ILE A 256 -2.61 6.23 -2.77
N SER A 257 -2.12 6.60 -1.60
CA SER A 257 -1.13 5.85 -0.84
C SER A 257 -1.82 4.93 0.15
N GLY A 258 -1.47 3.65 0.12
CA GLY A 258 -1.95 2.65 1.05
C GLY A 258 -0.89 1.58 1.32
N GLY A 259 -1.18 0.67 2.26
CA GLY A 259 -0.28 -0.44 2.59
C GLY A 259 0.91 -0.06 3.49
N GLY A 260 0.93 1.14 4.05
CA GLY A 260 1.95 1.61 4.98
C GLY A 260 1.86 3.13 5.20
N ALA A 261 2.58 3.64 6.19
CA ALA A 261 2.63 5.05 6.51
C ALA A 261 3.42 5.83 5.44
N LEU A 262 2.81 6.88 4.90
CA LEU A 262 3.50 7.82 4.01
C LEU A 262 4.23 8.85 4.86
N ASP A 263 5.52 9.05 4.60
CA ASP A 263 6.30 10.10 5.25
C ASP A 263 5.66 11.47 5.01
N LYS A 264 5.57 12.28 6.07
CA LYS A 264 4.90 13.59 6.04
C LYS A 264 5.55 14.54 5.03
N ASP A 265 6.87 14.61 5.00
CA ASP A 265 7.60 15.54 4.12
C ASP A 265 7.42 15.13 2.65
N VAL A 266 7.42 13.84 2.38
CA VAL A 266 7.11 13.27 1.05
C VAL A 266 5.69 13.64 0.63
N GLY A 267 4.71 13.45 1.51
CA GLY A 267 3.32 13.80 1.24
C GLY A 267 3.11 15.29 0.98
N VAL A 268 3.71 16.16 1.82
CA VAL A 268 3.68 17.62 1.64
C VAL A 268 4.31 18.01 0.30
N PHE A 269 5.50 17.47 0.00
CA PHE A 269 6.21 17.76 -1.24
C PHE A 269 5.38 17.39 -2.47
N LEU A 270 4.84 16.17 -2.54
CA LEU A 270 4.06 15.72 -3.70
C LEU A 270 2.83 16.61 -3.94
N ASN A 271 2.10 16.94 -2.88
CA ASN A 271 0.98 17.87 -2.99
C ASN A 271 1.41 19.27 -3.42
N ALA A 272 2.52 19.78 -2.88
CA ALA A 272 3.05 21.10 -3.23
C ALA A 272 3.48 21.22 -4.70
N ILE A 273 4.03 20.16 -5.28
CA ILE A 273 4.43 20.14 -6.70
C ILE A 273 3.26 19.85 -7.66
N GLY A 274 2.04 19.70 -7.14
CA GLY A 274 0.82 19.51 -7.93
C GLY A 274 0.52 18.05 -8.29
N LEU A 275 1.04 17.09 -7.54
CA LEU A 275 0.69 15.67 -7.60
C LEU A 275 -0.15 15.31 -6.36
N PRO A 276 -1.48 15.56 -6.36
CA PRO A 276 -2.32 15.33 -5.20
C PRO A 276 -2.21 13.89 -4.74
N THR A 277 -1.81 13.70 -3.48
CA THR A 277 -1.59 12.38 -2.89
C THR A 277 -2.42 12.26 -1.62
N LEU A 278 -3.37 11.32 -1.62
CA LEU A 278 -4.17 10.97 -0.45
C LEU A 278 -3.52 9.79 0.26
N GLN A 279 -3.68 9.74 1.57
CA GLN A 279 -3.33 8.58 2.37
C GLN A 279 -4.59 7.89 2.86
N GLY A 280 -4.67 6.57 2.66
CA GLY A 280 -5.68 5.70 3.22
C GLY A 280 -5.10 4.68 4.17
N TYR A 281 -5.95 4.13 5.02
CA TYR A 281 -5.63 3.12 6.00
C TYR A 281 -6.54 1.91 5.89
N GLY A 282 -5.96 0.76 6.16
CA GLY A 282 -6.68 -0.49 6.26
C GLY A 282 -5.76 -1.70 6.32
N LEU A 283 -6.38 -2.84 6.50
CA LEU A 283 -5.76 -4.15 6.69
C LEU A 283 -6.42 -5.14 5.74
N THR A 284 -5.79 -6.27 5.47
CA THR A 284 -6.46 -7.35 4.74
C THR A 284 -7.76 -7.75 5.45
N GLU A 285 -7.74 -7.78 6.77
CA GLU A 285 -8.87 -8.08 7.66
C GLU A 285 -10.03 -7.08 7.59
N THR A 286 -9.87 -5.93 6.87
CA THR A 286 -10.91 -4.91 6.67
C THR A 286 -11.29 -4.69 5.21
N SER A 287 -10.98 -5.59 4.30
CA SER A 287 -11.38 -5.69 2.88
C SER A 287 -10.94 -4.58 1.90
N PRO A 288 -9.85 -3.84 1.97
CA PRO A 288 -9.03 -3.56 3.14
C PRO A 288 -9.33 -2.22 3.82
N VAL A 289 -10.09 -1.28 3.19
CA VAL A 289 -10.08 0.15 3.55
C VAL A 289 -10.95 0.43 4.79
N VAL A 290 -10.37 1.10 5.77
CA VAL A 290 -11.06 1.65 6.95
C VAL A 290 -11.32 3.13 6.77
N SER A 291 -10.32 3.89 6.34
CA SER A 291 -10.36 5.35 6.20
C SER A 291 -9.51 5.84 5.04
N CYS A 292 -9.81 7.04 4.54
CA CYS A 292 -9.00 7.72 3.53
C CYS A 292 -9.18 9.23 3.62
N ASN A 293 -8.11 9.99 3.37
CA ASN A 293 -8.17 11.44 3.27
C ASN A 293 -9.08 11.87 2.10
N PRO A 294 -9.99 12.83 2.31
CA PRO A 294 -10.73 13.44 1.22
C PRO A 294 -9.85 14.43 0.47
N LYS A 295 -10.07 14.55 -0.84
CA LYS A 295 -9.26 15.42 -1.72
C LYS A 295 -9.32 16.89 -1.34
N ASP A 296 -10.46 17.36 -0.84
CA ASP A 296 -10.70 18.78 -0.54
C ASP A 296 -10.23 19.19 0.87
N ASP A 297 -9.86 18.20 1.68
CA ASP A 297 -9.31 18.42 3.02
C ASP A 297 -8.23 17.39 3.35
N ILE A 298 -7.11 17.45 2.62
CA ILE A 298 -5.98 16.54 2.82
C ILE A 298 -5.23 16.96 4.10
N ARG A 299 -5.14 16.05 5.07
CA ARG A 299 -4.30 16.19 6.26
C ARG A 299 -3.22 15.12 6.23
N ILE A 300 -2.03 15.52 5.82
CA ILE A 300 -0.93 14.61 5.43
C ILE A 300 -0.48 13.67 6.55
N ASP A 301 -0.56 14.08 7.79
CA ASP A 301 -0.15 13.27 8.95
C ASP A 301 -1.29 12.41 9.51
N THR A 302 -2.39 12.29 8.78
CA THR A 302 -3.55 11.46 9.10
C THR A 302 -3.90 10.53 7.94
N VAL A 303 -4.72 9.54 8.23
CA VAL A 303 -5.29 8.63 7.23
C VAL A 303 -6.75 8.95 6.89
N GLY A 304 -7.20 10.15 7.27
CA GLY A 304 -8.54 10.65 6.94
C GLY A 304 -9.65 10.15 7.88
N PRO A 305 -10.88 10.58 7.63
CA PRO A 305 -12.05 10.06 8.33
C PRO A 305 -12.35 8.62 7.90
N ALA A 306 -12.99 7.86 8.80
CA ALA A 306 -13.49 6.53 8.47
C ALA A 306 -14.50 6.59 7.31
N PHE A 307 -14.55 5.55 6.49
CA PHE A 307 -15.64 5.39 5.53
C PHE A 307 -16.98 5.29 6.27
N THR A 308 -18.03 5.83 5.71
CA THR A 308 -19.35 5.98 6.37
C THR A 308 -19.96 4.65 6.85
N ALA A 309 -19.57 3.53 6.23
CA ALA A 309 -20.02 2.19 6.61
C ALA A 309 -19.21 1.56 7.76
N ASN A 310 -18.13 2.22 8.20
CA ASN A 310 -17.22 1.72 9.22
C ASN A 310 -17.39 2.50 10.52
N GLU A 311 -17.52 1.79 11.62
CA GLU A 311 -17.38 2.32 12.97
C GLU A 311 -15.92 2.13 13.41
N VAL A 312 -15.30 3.19 13.93
CA VAL A 312 -13.92 3.16 14.45
C VAL A 312 -13.92 3.75 15.85
N LYS A 313 -13.31 3.07 16.79
CA LYS A 313 -13.08 3.57 18.15
C LYS A 313 -11.64 3.28 18.59
N ILE A 314 -11.19 4.01 19.59
CA ILE A 314 -9.89 3.83 20.21
C ILE A 314 -10.12 3.15 21.56
N ALA A 315 -9.44 2.05 21.81
CA ALA A 315 -9.45 1.35 23.09
C ALA A 315 -8.62 2.11 24.16
N ASP A 316 -8.73 1.73 25.42
CA ASP A 316 -8.04 2.40 26.54
C ASP A 316 -6.51 2.35 26.40
N ASP A 317 -5.98 1.34 25.76
CA ASP A 317 -4.55 1.19 25.47
C ASP A 317 -4.11 1.88 24.17
N GLY A 318 -5.02 2.61 23.51
CA GLY A 318 -4.77 3.33 22.26
C GLY A 318 -4.95 2.48 21.00
N GLU A 319 -5.33 1.20 21.10
CA GLU A 319 -5.54 0.35 19.93
C GLU A 319 -6.76 0.79 19.13
N ILE A 320 -6.61 0.85 17.80
CA ILE A 320 -7.68 1.13 16.87
C ILE A 320 -8.55 -0.12 16.72
N LEU A 321 -9.84 0.02 17.02
CA LEU A 321 -10.84 -1.02 16.83
C LEU A 321 -11.79 -0.64 15.70
N VAL A 322 -12.09 -1.62 14.83
CA VAL A 322 -12.93 -1.41 13.64
C VAL A 322 -14.12 -2.37 13.67
N LYS A 323 -15.31 -1.84 13.38
CA LYS A 323 -16.53 -2.61 13.17
C LYS A 323 -17.21 -2.14 11.89
N GLY A 324 -17.73 -3.08 11.10
CA GLY A 324 -18.45 -2.79 9.87
C GLY A 324 -18.54 -4.01 8.98
N GLU A 325 -19.25 -3.85 7.87
CA GLU A 325 -19.38 -4.92 6.89
C GLU A 325 -18.05 -5.27 6.20
N ASN A 326 -17.10 -4.33 6.21
CA ASN A 326 -15.75 -4.51 5.70
C ASN A 326 -14.89 -5.48 6.53
N VAL A 327 -15.28 -5.79 7.78
CA VAL A 327 -14.53 -6.68 8.67
C VAL A 327 -14.66 -8.13 8.21
N MET A 328 -13.56 -8.87 8.23
CA MET A 328 -13.46 -10.27 7.86
C MET A 328 -14.41 -11.18 8.66
N LEU A 329 -14.70 -12.36 8.12
CA LEU A 329 -15.37 -13.44 8.88
C LEU A 329 -14.46 -14.06 9.94
N GLY A 330 -13.17 -14.01 9.77
CA GLY A 330 -12.14 -14.61 10.61
C GLY A 330 -11.00 -15.18 9.78
N TYR A 331 -10.10 -15.91 10.42
CA TYR A 331 -9.01 -16.63 9.77
C TYR A 331 -9.44 -18.06 9.43
N TRP A 332 -9.19 -18.47 8.18
CA TRP A 332 -9.53 -19.79 7.66
C TRP A 332 -8.91 -20.89 8.51
N ASN A 333 -9.76 -21.78 9.03
CA ASN A 333 -9.38 -22.89 9.92
C ASN A 333 -8.49 -22.50 11.12
N ASN A 334 -8.68 -21.29 11.64
CA ASN A 334 -7.91 -20.79 12.78
C ASN A 334 -8.79 -19.96 13.72
N GLU A 335 -9.69 -20.67 14.43
CA GLU A 335 -10.62 -20.04 15.36
C GLU A 335 -9.92 -19.39 16.55
N GLU A 336 -8.81 -19.95 17.01
CA GLU A 336 -8.06 -19.43 18.14
C GLU A 336 -7.52 -18.02 17.84
N GLU A 337 -6.87 -17.84 16.69
CA GLU A 337 -6.38 -16.53 16.27
C GLU A 337 -7.54 -15.58 15.92
N THR A 338 -8.66 -16.11 15.40
CA THR A 338 -9.84 -15.29 15.15
C THR A 338 -10.40 -14.70 16.44
N LYS A 339 -10.56 -15.50 17.48
CA LYS A 339 -11.06 -15.05 18.78
C LYS A 339 -10.14 -14.05 19.48
N LYS A 340 -8.84 -14.06 19.19
CA LYS A 340 -7.89 -13.07 19.75
C LYS A 340 -8.12 -11.68 19.20
N VAL A 341 -8.58 -11.55 17.94
CA VAL A 341 -8.68 -10.27 17.25
C VAL A 341 -10.11 -9.81 16.98
N LEU A 342 -11.10 -10.73 17.02
CA LEU A 342 -12.49 -10.42 16.68
C LEU A 342 -13.41 -10.71 17.88
N ASN A 343 -13.96 -9.64 18.49
CA ASN A 343 -14.84 -9.70 19.64
C ASN A 343 -16.09 -8.86 19.40
N ASP A 344 -17.28 -9.43 19.48
CA ASP A 344 -18.60 -8.76 19.30
C ASP A 344 -18.68 -7.92 18.01
N GLY A 345 -18.04 -8.41 16.94
CA GLY A 345 -17.96 -7.72 15.64
C GLY A 345 -16.93 -6.59 15.59
N TRP A 346 -16.18 -6.34 16.65
CA TRP A 346 -15.04 -5.43 16.67
C TRP A 346 -13.75 -6.16 16.38
N LEU A 347 -13.03 -5.67 15.38
CA LEU A 347 -11.69 -6.13 15.02
C LEU A 347 -10.65 -5.30 15.77
N SER A 348 -9.80 -5.97 16.55
CA SER A 348 -8.56 -5.42 17.08
C SER A 348 -7.51 -5.38 15.97
N THR A 349 -7.14 -4.17 15.55
CA THR A 349 -6.27 -4.02 14.36
C THR A 349 -4.79 -4.27 14.64
N GLY A 350 -4.39 -4.17 15.90
CA GLY A 350 -2.99 -4.15 16.32
C GLY A 350 -2.27 -2.85 15.98
N ASP A 351 -2.96 -1.83 15.49
CA ASP A 351 -2.43 -0.50 15.23
C ASP A 351 -2.87 0.47 16.33
N ILE A 352 -1.97 1.34 16.76
CA ILE A 352 -2.19 2.37 17.78
C ILE A 352 -2.47 3.71 17.10
N GLY A 353 -3.43 4.46 17.63
CA GLY A 353 -3.76 5.76 17.08
C GLY A 353 -4.78 6.55 17.88
N HIS A 354 -5.16 7.68 17.35
CA HIS A 354 -6.17 8.57 17.94
C HIS A 354 -6.89 9.38 16.88
N PHE A 355 -7.95 10.05 17.27
CA PHE A 355 -8.65 11.00 16.40
C PHE A 355 -8.18 12.43 16.63
N GLU A 356 -7.89 13.15 15.54
CA GLU A 356 -7.70 14.59 15.50
C GLU A 356 -8.83 15.23 14.67
N ASN A 357 -9.81 15.87 15.31
CA ASN A 357 -10.96 16.49 14.61
C ASN A 357 -11.62 15.54 13.57
N ASN A 358 -11.98 14.34 14.00
CA ASN A 358 -12.60 13.29 13.18
C ASN A 358 -11.68 12.65 12.12
N TYR A 359 -10.40 12.99 12.07
CA TYR A 359 -9.40 12.33 11.24
C TYR A 359 -8.63 11.31 12.05
N LEU A 360 -8.54 10.10 11.56
CA LEU A 360 -7.78 9.05 12.21
C LEU A 360 -6.28 9.27 11.95
N LYS A 361 -5.49 9.21 13.02
CA LYS A 361 -4.04 9.28 12.97
C LYS A 361 -3.46 8.03 13.58
N ILE A 362 -2.64 7.34 12.81
CA ILE A 362 -1.92 6.15 13.27
C ILE A 362 -0.57 6.60 13.77
N THR A 363 -0.19 6.13 14.93
CA THR A 363 1.10 6.47 15.54
C THR A 363 2.08 5.31 15.47
N ASP A 364 1.59 4.08 15.66
CA ASP A 364 2.43 2.89 15.79
C ASP A 364 1.69 1.59 15.47
N ARG A 365 2.47 0.49 15.47
CA ARG A 365 1.95 -0.87 15.62
C ARG A 365 2.21 -1.40 17.01
N LYS A 366 1.18 -1.90 17.67
CA LYS A 366 1.22 -2.40 19.04
C LYS A 366 2.36 -3.40 19.31
N LYS A 367 2.61 -4.29 18.34
CA LYS A 367 3.68 -5.30 18.42
C LYS A 367 5.08 -4.78 18.11
N ASP A 368 5.17 -3.62 17.44
CA ASP A 368 6.44 -3.06 16.97
C ASP A 368 6.94 -1.96 17.94
N ILE A 369 6.12 -1.53 18.90
CA ILE A 369 6.51 -0.60 19.94
C ILE A 369 7.65 -1.22 20.76
N LEU A 370 8.74 -0.47 20.91
CA LEU A 370 9.86 -0.83 21.78
C LEU A 370 9.58 -0.31 23.19
N ILE A 371 9.71 -1.19 24.17
CA ILE A 371 9.50 -0.84 25.57
C ILE A 371 10.88 -0.67 26.22
N THR A 372 11.13 0.50 26.82
CA THR A 372 12.37 0.71 27.59
C THR A 372 12.35 -0.09 28.90
N PRO A 373 13.51 -0.34 29.53
CA PRO A 373 13.54 -0.94 30.87
C PRO A 373 12.77 -0.10 31.91
N GLY A 374 12.53 1.19 31.67
CA GLY A 374 11.72 2.08 32.49
C GLY A 374 10.23 2.02 32.24
N GLY A 375 9.77 1.25 31.23
CA GLY A 375 8.36 1.12 30.85
C GLY A 375 7.88 2.18 29.84
N ASP A 376 8.77 3.01 29.28
CA ASP A 376 8.39 3.98 28.27
C ASP A 376 8.23 3.30 26.89
N ASN A 377 7.22 3.72 26.14
CA ASN A 377 6.95 3.27 24.79
C ASN A 377 7.71 4.13 23.77
N ILE A 378 8.43 3.49 22.86
CA ILE A 378 9.16 4.15 21.77
C ILE A 378 8.63 3.64 20.44
N SER A 379 8.30 4.56 19.53
CA SER A 379 7.97 4.30 18.14
C SER A 379 9.23 4.11 17.29
N PRO A 380 9.58 2.89 16.86
CA PRO A 380 10.72 2.72 15.97
C PRO A 380 10.46 3.32 14.59
N ILE A 381 9.24 3.23 14.08
CA ILE A 381 8.85 3.72 12.74
C ILE A 381 9.14 5.22 12.58
N LYS A 382 8.86 6.02 13.60
CA LYS A 382 9.16 7.47 13.60
C LYS A 382 10.66 7.72 13.41
N ILE A 383 11.48 7.00 14.15
CA ILE A 383 12.94 7.13 14.12
C ILE A 383 13.50 6.61 12.80
N GLU A 384 12.99 5.48 12.32
CA GLU A 384 13.36 4.88 11.04
C GLU A 384 13.05 5.82 9.87
N ASN A 385 11.90 6.47 9.88
CA ASN A 385 11.56 7.48 8.86
C ASN A 385 12.53 8.66 8.87
N ASP A 386 13.00 9.12 10.03
CA ASP A 386 14.00 10.18 10.10
C ASP A 386 15.38 9.70 9.59
N LEU A 387 15.76 8.46 9.87
CA LEU A 387 16.98 7.86 9.35
C LEU A 387 16.95 7.67 7.82
N LEU A 388 15.80 7.33 7.26
CA LEU A 388 15.61 7.19 5.80
C LEU A 388 15.71 8.51 5.02
N LYS A 389 15.68 9.66 5.69
CA LYS A 389 15.93 10.98 5.06
C LYS A 389 17.41 11.21 4.76
N ILE A 390 18.31 10.44 5.35
CA ILE A 390 19.74 10.50 5.09
C ILE A 390 20.01 9.95 3.69
N ASP A 391 20.63 10.75 2.82
CA ASP A 391 20.80 10.50 1.38
C ASP A 391 21.43 9.15 1.01
N PHE A 392 22.23 8.59 1.90
CA PHE A 392 22.94 7.33 1.66
C PHE A 392 22.31 6.13 2.36
N VAL A 393 21.23 6.29 3.12
CA VAL A 393 20.49 5.20 3.77
C VAL A 393 19.38 4.70 2.85
N GLU A 394 19.43 3.40 2.51
CA GLU A 394 18.40 2.75 1.67
C GLU A 394 17.36 2.01 2.50
N GLN A 395 17.80 1.34 3.58
CA GLN A 395 16.92 0.68 4.53
C GLN A 395 17.46 0.87 5.94
N THR A 396 16.58 0.88 6.92
CA THR A 396 16.95 0.96 8.32
C THR A 396 15.99 0.18 9.19
N LEU A 397 16.49 -0.28 10.33
CA LEU A 397 15.73 -0.92 11.40
C LEU A 397 16.25 -0.41 12.74
N VAL A 398 15.34 0.02 13.59
CA VAL A 398 15.68 0.44 14.97
C VAL A 398 15.43 -0.71 15.92
N TYR A 399 16.44 -1.07 16.70
CA TYR A 399 16.39 -2.13 17.70
C TYR A 399 16.71 -1.59 19.10
N GLY A 400 16.02 -2.07 20.12
CA GLY A 400 16.27 -1.65 21.49
C GLY A 400 15.21 -2.05 22.49
N ASP A 401 14.32 -3.00 22.14
CA ASP A 401 13.30 -3.50 23.07
C ASP A 401 13.95 -4.08 24.34
N ASN A 402 13.50 -3.62 25.52
CA ASN A 402 14.07 -3.94 26.81
C ASN A 402 15.59 -3.70 26.92
N LYS A 403 16.13 -2.74 26.15
CA LYS A 403 17.55 -2.37 26.18
C LYS A 403 17.76 -0.96 26.72
N PRO A 404 18.95 -0.66 27.30
CA PRO A 404 19.25 0.65 27.87
C PRO A 404 19.41 1.76 26.82
N TYR A 405 19.46 1.42 25.54
CA TYR A 405 19.58 2.35 24.41
C TYR A 405 19.18 1.71 23.09
N LEU A 406 18.88 2.56 22.10
CA LEU A 406 18.53 2.16 20.75
C LEU A 406 19.79 2.03 19.87
N VAL A 407 19.71 1.09 18.93
CA VAL A 407 20.71 0.83 17.89
C VAL A 407 20.03 0.91 16.54
N ALA A 408 20.64 1.58 15.55
CA ALA A 408 20.17 1.60 14.17
C ALA A 408 20.96 0.57 13.34
N LEU A 409 20.24 -0.30 12.62
CA LEU A 409 20.80 -1.12 11.56
C LEU A 409 20.58 -0.37 10.25
N LEU A 410 21.63 -0.10 9.49
CA LEU A 410 21.60 0.72 8.29
C LEU A 410 22.05 -0.08 7.08
N VAL A 411 21.24 -0.12 6.03
CA VAL A 411 21.63 -0.58 4.70
C VAL A 411 21.93 0.65 3.85
N LEU A 412 23.14 0.75 3.33
CA LEU A 412 23.56 1.90 2.54
C LEU A 412 23.32 1.67 1.04
N ASN A 413 23.10 2.76 0.30
CA ASN A 413 22.98 2.74 -1.15
C ASN A 413 24.23 2.12 -1.80
N LYS A 414 24.05 1.26 -2.81
CA LYS A 414 25.13 0.55 -3.50
C LYS A 414 26.22 1.47 -4.07
N GLU A 415 25.85 2.71 -4.46
CA GLU A 415 26.79 3.70 -4.98
C GLU A 415 27.63 4.39 -3.88
N LYS A 416 27.27 4.21 -2.61
CA LYS A 416 27.83 4.91 -1.45
C LYS A 416 28.27 3.95 -0.32
N THR A 417 28.63 2.72 -0.66
CA THR A 417 29.00 1.68 0.33
C THR A 417 30.29 1.96 1.12
N ASN A 418 31.11 2.91 0.67
CA ASN A 418 32.40 3.25 1.31
C ASN A 418 32.32 4.57 2.12
N ILE A 419 31.18 4.88 2.72
CA ILE A 419 31.04 6.03 3.59
C ILE A 419 31.76 5.75 4.92
N LEU A 420 32.56 6.72 5.35
CA LEU A 420 33.27 6.64 6.63
C LEU A 420 32.26 6.73 7.79
N ASP A 421 32.50 5.97 8.84
CA ASP A 421 31.69 5.94 10.06
C ASP A 421 31.49 7.34 10.66
N GLU A 422 32.47 8.22 10.54
CA GLU A 422 32.42 9.61 11.00
C GLU A 422 31.31 10.40 10.30
N ILE A 423 31.05 10.14 9.01
CA ILE A 423 29.96 10.81 8.26
C ILE A 423 28.63 10.28 8.75
N ILE A 424 28.52 8.96 8.96
CA ILE A 424 27.30 8.35 9.50
C ILE A 424 26.99 8.90 10.89
N LEU A 425 28.00 8.99 11.77
CA LEU A 425 27.85 9.54 13.11
C LEU A 425 27.35 10.99 13.08
N LYS A 426 27.89 11.82 12.17
CA LYS A 426 27.48 13.22 12.02
C LYS A 426 26.01 13.35 11.61
N GLU A 427 25.56 12.54 10.67
CA GLU A 427 24.14 12.52 10.27
C GLU A 427 23.23 11.99 11.38
N LEU A 428 23.67 10.95 12.10
CA LEU A 428 22.93 10.44 13.27
C LEU A 428 22.83 11.50 14.40
N GLU A 429 23.85 12.34 14.59
CA GLU A 429 23.77 13.46 15.53
C GLU A 429 22.71 14.48 15.13
N ILE A 430 22.56 14.74 13.82
CA ILE A 430 21.53 15.64 13.30
C ILE A 430 20.13 15.06 13.56
N VAL A 431 19.91 13.77 13.27
CA VAL A 431 18.66 13.08 13.61
C VAL A 431 18.40 13.11 15.11
N ASN A 432 19.38 12.78 15.92
CA ASN A 432 19.28 12.74 17.40
C ASN A 432 18.93 14.09 18.03
N LYS A 433 19.19 15.23 17.37
CA LYS A 433 18.80 16.57 17.88
C LYS A 433 17.28 16.74 17.94
N ASN A 434 16.56 16.05 17.05
CA ASN A 434 15.11 16.13 16.96
C ASN A 434 14.39 15.05 17.80
N LEU A 435 15.15 14.13 18.41
CA LEU A 435 14.62 13.01 19.19
C LEU A 435 14.69 13.31 20.69
N SER A 436 13.72 12.78 21.44
CA SER A 436 13.73 12.81 22.89
C SER A 436 14.91 12.00 23.46
N LYS A 437 15.22 12.18 24.74
CA LYS A 437 16.39 11.53 25.37
C LYS A 437 16.36 10.00 25.25
N ILE A 438 15.17 9.40 25.33
CA ILE A 438 14.98 7.94 25.28
C ILE A 438 14.97 7.41 23.84
N GLU A 439 14.61 8.23 22.86
CA GLU A 439 14.55 7.87 21.43
C GLU A 439 15.92 7.96 20.73
N LYS A 440 16.96 8.53 21.39
CA LYS A 440 18.26 8.74 20.75
C LYS A 440 18.98 7.45 20.40
N ILE A 441 19.39 7.35 19.14
CA ILE A 441 20.28 6.29 18.65
C ILE A 441 21.67 6.47 19.24
N LYS A 442 22.17 5.46 19.94
CA LYS A 442 23.49 5.47 20.58
C LYS A 442 24.56 4.75 19.78
N LYS A 443 24.16 3.80 18.95
CA LYS A 443 25.05 3.00 18.10
C LYS A 443 24.39 2.72 16.79
N PHE A 444 25.21 2.41 15.77
CA PHE A 444 24.71 1.91 14.49
C PHE A 444 25.53 0.70 14.03
N ILE A 445 24.96 -0.07 13.12
CA ILE A 445 25.61 -1.20 12.44
C ILE A 445 25.27 -1.08 10.96
N VAL A 446 26.27 -1.06 10.10
CA VAL A 446 26.07 -1.11 8.65
C VAL A 446 25.91 -2.56 8.21
N ILE A 447 24.80 -2.86 7.56
CA ILE A 447 24.43 -4.16 7.01
C ILE A 447 24.72 -4.15 5.51
N LYS A 448 25.39 -5.18 5.01
CA LYS A 448 25.76 -5.31 3.59
C LYS A 448 24.59 -5.76 2.71
N ASP A 449 23.78 -6.67 3.25
CA ASP A 449 22.66 -7.26 2.53
C ASP A 449 21.37 -6.48 2.83
N GLN A 450 20.49 -6.38 1.84
CA GLN A 450 19.18 -5.77 2.04
C GLN A 450 18.34 -6.65 2.98
N PHE A 451 17.50 -6.00 3.81
CA PHE A 451 16.51 -6.73 4.58
C PHE A 451 15.53 -7.41 3.61
N THR A 452 15.31 -8.69 3.83
CA THR A 452 14.31 -9.50 3.11
C THR A 452 13.09 -9.70 4.00
N ILE A 453 11.90 -9.60 3.40
CA ILE A 453 10.63 -9.86 4.08
C ILE A 453 10.30 -11.35 3.99
#